data_9fbe1c64370bb6bd02339d9ada1e03e5
#
_entry.id   9fbe1c64370bb6bd02339d9ada1e03e5
#
_cell.length_a   1.000
_cell.length_b   1.000
_cell.length_c   1.000
_cell.angle_alpha   90.00
_cell.angle_beta   90.00
_cell.angle_gamma   90.00
#
_symmetry.space_group_name_H-M   'P 1'
#
loop_
_entity.id
_entity.type
_entity.pdbx_description
1 polymer ?
#
loop_
_entity_poly.entity_id
_entity_poly.type
_entity_poly.pdbx_seq_one_letter_code
_entity_poly.pdbx_strand_id
1 'polypeptide(L)'
;MHSINSTANTALRISITALWAPLLVFVLHDLVAQRLGHEPYVDPVSHFLGGVAIAFFFWRSAECLQRSISDRWIIGATVLVAIAWELMEAGFSIRAGSIMYWSLANSLRDLVLGLSGAAVLVMLKNNSWRRSPDSSRNE
;
A
#
# COMPACT_ATOMS: atom_id res chain seq x y z
N MET A 1 -12.35 -32.52 7.93
CA MET A 1 -11.06 -31.96 8.39
C MET A 1 -10.19 -31.29 7.30
N HIS A 2 -10.48 -31.42 6.01
CA HIS A 2 -9.69 -30.80 4.92
C HIS A 2 -9.86 -29.26 4.75
N SER A 3 -10.96 -28.69 5.20
CA SER A 3 -11.28 -27.26 4.96
C SER A 3 -10.41 -26.28 5.77
N ILE A 4 -10.09 -26.61 7.02
CA ILE A 4 -9.34 -25.71 7.92
C ILE A 4 -7.89 -25.53 7.46
N ASN A 5 -7.24 -26.59 6.99
CA ASN A 5 -5.86 -26.55 6.49
C ASN A 5 -5.73 -25.70 5.21
N SER A 6 -6.74 -25.70 4.34
CA SER A 6 -6.75 -24.89 3.12
C SER A 6 -6.80 -23.39 3.43
N THR A 7 -7.65 -22.98 4.36
CA THR A 7 -7.80 -21.57 4.75
C THR A 7 -6.55 -21.02 5.46
N ALA A 8 -5.97 -21.80 6.37
CA ALA A 8 -4.74 -21.45 7.06
C ALA A 8 -3.56 -21.28 6.08
N ASN A 9 -3.42 -22.18 5.10
CA ASN A 9 -2.40 -22.09 4.06
C ASN A 9 -2.57 -20.85 3.18
N THR A 10 -3.81 -20.48 2.85
CA THR A 10 -4.10 -19.29 2.05
C THR A 10 -3.75 -18.02 2.83
N ALA A 11 -4.16 -17.91 4.10
CA ALA A 11 -3.83 -16.80 4.96
C ALA A 11 -2.32 -16.63 5.14
N LEU A 12 -1.59 -17.73 5.33
CA LEU A 12 -0.13 -17.71 5.45
C LEU A 12 0.53 -17.23 4.15
N ARG A 13 0.05 -17.66 2.99
CA ARG A 13 0.56 -17.21 1.67
C ARG A 13 0.32 -15.71 1.47
N ILE A 14 -0.85 -15.18 1.81
CA ILE A 14 -1.14 -13.75 1.74
C ILE A 14 -0.17 -12.98 2.66
N SER A 15 0.01 -13.44 3.90
CA SER A 15 0.90 -12.79 4.86
C SER A 15 2.35 -12.73 4.37
N ILE A 16 2.88 -13.85 3.86
CA ILE A 16 4.27 -13.91 3.39
C ILE A 16 4.46 -13.13 2.09
N THR A 17 3.51 -13.20 1.14
CA THR A 17 3.71 -12.67 -0.22
C THR A 17 3.22 -11.24 -0.41
N ALA A 18 2.38 -10.73 0.47
CA ALA A 18 1.74 -9.43 0.29
C ALA A 18 1.94 -8.47 1.47
N LEU A 19 1.83 -8.94 2.71
CA LEU A 19 1.84 -8.08 3.91
C LEU A 19 3.21 -7.49 4.21
N TRP A 20 4.30 -8.14 3.76
CA TRP A 20 5.66 -7.67 4.02
C TRP A 20 5.93 -6.26 3.48
N ALA A 21 5.34 -5.90 2.32
CA ALA A 21 5.62 -4.62 1.68
C ALA A 21 5.13 -3.41 2.50
N PRO A 22 3.86 -3.34 2.95
CA PRO A 22 3.43 -2.25 3.81
C PRO A 22 4.12 -2.24 5.17
N LEU A 23 4.42 -3.41 5.76
CA LEU A 23 5.18 -3.50 7.01
C LEU A 23 6.60 -2.96 6.84
N LEU A 24 7.27 -3.29 5.74
CA LEU A 24 8.62 -2.79 5.45
C LEU A 24 8.62 -1.27 5.31
N VAL A 25 7.67 -0.70 4.57
CA VAL A 25 7.57 0.76 4.41
C VAL A 25 7.33 1.42 5.77
N PHE A 26 6.43 0.88 6.59
CA PHE A 26 6.16 1.40 7.93
C PHE A 26 7.41 1.38 8.83
N VAL A 27 8.11 0.23 8.89
CA VAL A 27 9.32 0.10 9.71
C VAL A 27 10.44 1.01 9.21
N LEU A 28 10.65 1.12 7.89
CA LEU A 28 11.66 2.01 7.32
C LEU A 28 11.32 3.48 7.61
N HIS A 29 10.05 3.89 7.47
CA HIS A 29 9.62 5.24 7.82
C HIS A 29 9.94 5.55 9.29
N ASP A 30 9.55 4.67 10.22
CA ASP A 30 9.78 4.88 11.66
C ASP A 30 11.29 4.96 11.98
N LEU A 31 12.09 4.03 11.43
CA LEU A 31 13.56 4.03 11.64
C LEU A 31 14.23 5.28 11.06
N VAL A 32 13.82 5.73 9.88
CA VAL A 32 14.38 6.93 9.24
C VAL A 32 13.95 8.18 10.00
N ALA A 33 12.67 8.28 10.38
CA ALA A 33 12.16 9.41 11.16
C ALA A 33 12.86 9.53 12.53
N GLN A 34 13.17 8.39 13.19
CA GLN A 34 13.92 8.39 14.45
C GLN A 34 15.38 8.82 14.28
N ARG A 35 16.02 8.53 13.15
CA ARG A 35 17.44 8.82 12.91
C ARG A 35 17.70 10.20 12.34
N LEU A 36 16.88 10.64 11.40
CA LEU A 36 17.06 11.88 10.66
C LEU A 36 16.18 13.03 11.18
N GLY A 37 15.27 12.73 12.11
CA GLY A 37 14.23 13.67 12.51
C GLY A 37 13.14 13.79 11.44
N HIS A 38 12.24 14.74 11.61
CA HIS A 38 11.14 15.01 10.65
C HIS A 38 11.68 15.88 9.50
N GLU A 39 12.64 15.33 8.75
CA GLU A 39 13.15 16.01 7.56
C GLU A 39 12.04 16.14 6.50
N PRO A 40 11.91 17.30 5.84
CA PRO A 40 10.80 17.59 4.93
C PRO A 40 10.71 16.66 3.69
N TYR A 41 11.73 15.84 3.47
CA TYR A 41 11.79 14.91 2.34
C TYR A 41 11.38 13.47 2.71
N VAL A 42 11.45 13.09 3.99
CA VAL A 42 11.17 11.72 4.44
C VAL A 42 9.68 11.42 4.30
N ASP A 43 8.87 12.35 4.72
CA ASP A 43 7.41 12.23 4.75
C ASP A 43 6.78 12.03 3.36
N PRO A 44 7.05 12.88 2.36
CA PRO A 44 6.54 12.69 0.99
C PRO A 44 6.93 11.35 0.36
N VAL A 45 8.18 10.91 0.58
CA VAL A 45 8.67 9.63 0.03
C VAL A 45 7.95 8.45 0.68
N SER A 46 7.73 8.49 1.99
CA SER A 46 7.05 7.41 2.71
C SER A 46 5.58 7.29 2.30
N HIS A 47 4.85 8.39 2.10
CA HIS A 47 3.47 8.35 1.60
C HIS A 47 3.39 7.78 0.18
N PHE A 48 4.30 8.16 -0.71
CA PHE A 48 4.37 7.59 -2.06
C PHE A 48 4.65 6.08 -2.01
N LEU A 49 5.69 5.65 -1.27
CA LEU A 49 6.04 4.23 -1.12
C LEU A 49 4.96 3.46 -0.38
N GLY A 50 4.29 4.07 0.59
CA GLY A 50 3.12 3.52 1.27
C GLY A 50 2.00 3.20 0.29
N GLY A 51 1.69 4.11 -0.63
CA GLY A 51 0.72 3.90 -1.69
C GLY A 51 1.08 2.74 -2.62
N VAL A 52 2.35 2.64 -3.03
CA VAL A 52 2.86 1.50 -3.82
C VAL A 52 2.67 0.19 -3.04
N ALA A 53 3.08 0.16 -1.77
CA ALA A 53 3.08 -1.05 -0.95
C ALA A 53 1.64 -1.54 -0.62
N ILE A 54 0.71 -0.63 -0.34
CA ILE A 54 -0.69 -0.96 -0.08
C ILE A 54 -1.37 -1.46 -1.36
N ALA A 55 -1.14 -0.81 -2.50
CA ALA A 55 -1.67 -1.28 -3.79
C ALA A 55 -1.10 -2.65 -4.16
N PHE A 56 0.19 -2.90 -3.91
CA PHE A 56 0.83 -4.20 -4.07
C PHE A 56 0.19 -5.26 -3.17
N PHE A 57 -0.09 -4.92 -1.90
CA PHE A 57 -0.78 -5.80 -0.97
C PHE A 57 -2.14 -6.25 -1.50
N PHE A 58 -2.98 -5.32 -1.97
CA PHE A 58 -4.31 -5.68 -2.50
C PHE A 58 -4.21 -6.53 -3.76
N TRP A 59 -3.33 -6.17 -4.69
CA TRP A 59 -3.11 -6.95 -5.89
C TRP A 59 -2.66 -8.38 -5.58
N ARG A 60 -1.59 -8.55 -4.79
CA ARG A 60 -1.05 -9.88 -4.46
C ARG A 60 -2.00 -10.71 -3.62
N SER A 61 -2.76 -10.08 -2.72
CA SER A 61 -3.81 -10.78 -1.95
C SER A 61 -4.89 -11.35 -2.86
N ALA A 62 -5.34 -10.58 -3.86
CA ALA A 62 -6.31 -11.07 -4.82
C ALA A 62 -5.78 -12.24 -5.65
N GLU A 63 -4.53 -12.17 -6.11
CA GLU A 63 -3.88 -13.30 -6.82
C GLU A 63 -3.78 -14.55 -5.93
N CYS A 64 -3.40 -14.41 -4.67
CA CYS A 64 -3.36 -15.54 -3.72
C CYS A 64 -4.74 -16.17 -3.51
N LEU A 65 -5.79 -15.36 -3.57
CA LEU A 65 -7.19 -15.81 -3.48
C LEU A 65 -7.75 -16.30 -4.83
N GLN A 66 -6.95 -16.31 -5.88
CA GLN A 66 -7.36 -16.65 -7.26
C GLN A 66 -8.55 -15.80 -7.73
N ARG A 67 -8.62 -14.54 -7.32
CA ARG A 67 -9.66 -13.58 -7.70
C ARG A 67 -9.07 -12.53 -8.62
N SER A 68 -9.77 -12.24 -9.71
CA SER A 68 -9.49 -11.06 -10.50
C SER A 68 -9.95 -9.81 -9.73
N ILE A 69 -9.06 -8.84 -9.59
CA ILE A 69 -9.39 -7.54 -9.02
C ILE A 69 -9.15 -6.45 -10.07
N SER A 70 -10.13 -5.56 -10.25
CA SER A 70 -9.96 -4.43 -11.17
C SER A 70 -9.01 -3.38 -10.60
N ASP A 71 -8.32 -2.65 -11.49
CA ASP A 71 -7.42 -1.57 -11.11
C ASP A 71 -8.12 -0.49 -10.28
N ARG A 72 -9.39 -0.22 -10.59
CA ARG A 72 -10.22 0.74 -9.83
C ARG A 72 -10.41 0.31 -8.37
N TRP A 73 -10.56 -0.98 -8.12
CA TRP A 73 -10.67 -1.52 -6.77
C TRP A 73 -9.36 -1.42 -6.00
N ILE A 74 -8.20 -1.69 -6.66
CA ILE A 74 -6.88 -1.54 -6.04
C ILE A 74 -6.68 -0.07 -5.63
N ILE A 75 -6.94 0.86 -6.54
CA ILE A 75 -6.80 2.30 -6.29
C ILE A 75 -7.77 2.74 -5.19
N GLY A 76 -9.06 2.39 -5.29
CA GLY A 76 -10.08 2.76 -4.31
C GLY A 76 -9.77 2.25 -2.90
N ALA A 77 -9.34 0.99 -2.77
CA ALA A 77 -8.94 0.42 -1.49
C ALA A 77 -7.70 1.12 -0.92
N THR A 78 -6.72 1.47 -1.75
CA THR A 78 -5.54 2.24 -1.33
C THR A 78 -5.93 3.63 -0.81
N VAL A 79 -6.84 4.32 -1.50
CA VAL A 79 -7.35 5.63 -1.05
C VAL A 79 -8.04 5.52 0.30
N LEU A 80 -8.87 4.50 0.51
CA LEU A 80 -9.54 4.28 1.79
C LEU A 80 -8.55 4.06 2.94
N VAL A 81 -7.48 3.28 2.71
CA VAL A 81 -6.43 3.07 3.71
C VAL A 81 -5.66 4.37 3.97
N ALA A 82 -5.34 5.13 2.93
CA ALA A 82 -4.66 6.41 3.09
C ALA A 82 -5.50 7.42 3.88
N ILE A 83 -6.81 7.52 3.61
CA ILE A 83 -7.72 8.36 4.39
C ILE A 83 -7.78 7.91 5.85
N ALA A 84 -7.88 6.59 6.10
CA ALA A 84 -7.90 6.06 7.47
C ALA A 84 -6.60 6.40 8.22
N TRP A 85 -5.46 6.37 7.53
CA TRP A 85 -4.17 6.77 8.08
C TRP A 85 -4.17 8.24 8.49
N GLU A 86 -4.57 9.16 7.60
CA GLU A 86 -4.65 10.59 7.87
C GLU A 86 -5.57 10.91 9.07
N LEU A 87 -6.71 10.24 9.14
CA LEU A 87 -7.64 10.39 10.27
C LEU A 87 -7.01 9.91 11.58
N MET A 88 -6.25 8.83 11.53
CA MET A 88 -5.53 8.31 12.69
C MET A 88 -4.45 9.30 13.15
N GLU A 89 -3.64 9.84 12.24
CA GLU A 89 -2.63 10.87 12.56
C GLU A 89 -3.25 12.13 13.14
N ALA A 90 -4.36 12.62 12.55
CA ALA A 90 -5.11 13.75 13.11
C ALA A 90 -5.58 13.45 14.54
N GLY A 91 -6.13 12.26 14.78
CA GLY A 91 -6.57 11.83 16.10
C GLY A 91 -5.43 11.78 17.14
N PHE A 92 -4.27 11.26 16.75
CA PHE A 92 -3.08 11.25 17.63
C PHE A 92 -2.55 12.66 17.89
N SER A 93 -2.48 13.53 16.89
CA SER A 93 -2.04 14.91 17.03
C SER A 93 -2.93 15.70 17.98
N ILE A 94 -4.24 15.55 17.88
CA ILE A 94 -5.21 16.18 18.80
C ILE A 94 -5.00 15.66 20.23
N ARG A 95 -4.85 14.36 20.42
CA ARG A 95 -4.66 13.76 21.75
C ARG A 95 -3.34 14.15 22.41
N ALA A 96 -2.29 14.33 21.62
CA ALA A 96 -0.98 14.78 22.11
C ALA A 96 -0.90 16.30 22.37
N GLY A 97 -1.96 17.05 22.11
CA GLY A 97 -1.96 18.51 22.22
C GLY A 97 -1.09 19.24 21.19
N SER A 98 -0.65 18.52 20.16
CA SER A 98 0.27 19.00 19.14
C SER A 98 -0.44 19.34 17.82
N ILE A 99 -1.57 20.05 17.89
CA ILE A 99 -2.36 20.49 16.72
C ILE A 99 -1.52 21.22 15.67
N MET A 100 -0.33 21.69 16.06
CA MET A 100 0.59 22.44 15.18
C MET A 100 1.19 21.64 14.03
N TYR A 101 1.13 20.30 14.06
CA TYR A 101 1.75 19.45 13.03
C TYR A 101 0.76 18.88 12.01
N TRP A 102 -0.53 18.88 12.31
CA TRP A 102 -1.55 18.43 11.36
C TRP A 102 -2.15 19.63 10.62
N SER A 103 -2.15 19.58 9.30
CA SER A 103 -2.87 20.53 8.45
C SER A 103 -3.59 19.81 7.32
N LEU A 104 -4.77 20.30 6.95
CA LEU A 104 -5.53 19.75 5.83
C LEU A 104 -4.72 19.78 4.52
N ALA A 105 -3.89 20.81 4.31
CA ALA A 105 -3.05 20.91 3.14
C ALA A 105 -1.98 19.81 3.10
N ASN A 106 -1.39 19.44 4.26
CA ASN A 106 -0.46 18.35 4.38
C ASN A 106 -1.15 17.02 4.07
N SER A 107 -2.27 16.73 4.73
CA SER A 107 -3.04 15.51 4.48
C SER A 107 -3.48 15.36 3.02
N LEU A 108 -3.90 16.43 2.35
CA LEU A 108 -4.22 16.38 0.92
C LEU A 108 -2.99 16.07 0.07
N ARG A 109 -1.83 16.66 0.36
CA ARG A 109 -0.57 16.34 -0.31
C ARG A 109 -0.23 14.87 -0.16
N ASP A 110 -0.33 14.33 1.04
CA ASP A 110 0.05 12.96 1.38
C ASP A 110 -0.91 11.94 0.75
N LEU A 111 -2.21 12.25 0.69
CA LEU A 111 -3.19 11.48 -0.09
C LEU A 111 -2.85 11.46 -1.59
N VAL A 112 -2.46 12.61 -2.18
CA VAL A 112 -2.06 12.69 -3.60
C VAL A 112 -0.80 11.86 -3.85
N LEU A 113 0.17 11.90 -2.95
CA LEU A 113 1.39 11.09 -3.05
C LEU A 113 1.10 9.60 -2.96
N GLY A 114 0.30 9.17 -1.99
CA GLY A 114 -0.13 7.78 -1.87
C GLY A 114 -0.89 7.28 -3.09
N LEU A 115 -1.81 8.10 -3.62
CA LEU A 115 -2.53 7.77 -4.86
C LEU A 115 -1.61 7.68 -6.07
N SER A 116 -0.61 8.56 -6.18
CA SER A 116 0.39 8.52 -7.24
C SER A 116 1.21 7.23 -7.18
N GLY A 117 1.61 6.80 -5.99
CA GLY A 117 2.28 5.51 -5.78
C GLY A 117 1.44 4.32 -6.22
N ALA A 118 0.15 4.29 -5.86
CA ALA A 118 -0.77 3.26 -6.30
C ALA A 118 -0.96 3.24 -7.83
N ALA A 119 -1.09 4.40 -8.45
CA ALA A 119 -1.20 4.53 -9.90
C ALA A 119 0.04 3.99 -10.62
N VAL A 120 1.24 4.31 -10.15
CA VAL A 120 2.50 3.80 -10.70
C VAL A 120 2.53 2.28 -10.63
N LEU A 121 2.15 1.67 -9.50
CA LEU A 121 2.10 0.21 -9.40
C LEU A 121 1.13 -0.41 -10.41
N VAL A 122 -0.07 0.13 -10.53
CA VAL A 122 -1.08 -0.36 -11.48
C VAL A 122 -0.56 -0.25 -12.93
N MET A 123 0.11 0.84 -13.28
CA MET A 123 0.73 1.00 -14.61
C MET A 123 1.83 -0.05 -14.86
N LEU A 124 2.70 -0.30 -13.88
CA LEU A 124 3.76 -1.31 -13.99
C LEU A 124 3.18 -2.72 -14.12
N LYS A 125 2.17 -3.05 -13.32
CA LYS A 125 1.42 -4.30 -13.42
C LYS A 125 0.89 -4.51 -14.84
N ASN A 126 0.19 -3.51 -15.39
CA ASN A 126 -0.42 -3.61 -16.72
C ASN A 126 0.61 -3.72 -17.86
N ASN A 127 1.76 -3.06 -17.71
CA ASN A 127 2.85 -3.17 -18.68
C ASN A 127 3.54 -4.55 -18.65
N SER A 128 3.65 -5.17 -17.49
CA SER A 128 4.24 -6.53 -17.39
C SER A 128 3.37 -7.58 -18.08
N TRP A 129 2.06 -7.48 -17.97
CA TRP A 129 1.10 -8.37 -18.65
C TRP A 129 1.15 -8.24 -20.18
N ARG A 130 1.37 -7.04 -20.70
CA ARG A 130 1.48 -6.81 -22.17
C ARG A 130 2.77 -7.39 -22.78
N ARG A 131 3.80 -7.64 -21.97
CA ARG A 131 5.10 -8.16 -22.43
C ARG A 131 5.22 -9.68 -22.37
N SER A 132 4.28 -10.39 -21.78
CA SER A 132 4.23 -11.85 -21.85
C SER A 132 3.73 -12.23 -23.24
N PRO A 133 4.59 -12.68 -24.18
CA PRO A 133 4.13 -13.21 -25.46
C PRO A 133 3.33 -14.48 -25.15
N ASP A 134 2.15 -14.55 -25.73
CA ASP A 134 1.32 -15.75 -25.70
C ASP A 134 2.12 -16.88 -26.39
N SER A 135 2.84 -17.67 -25.61
CA SER A 135 3.66 -18.79 -26.09
C SER A 135 2.80 -19.98 -26.54
N SER A 136 1.46 -19.83 -26.52
CA SER A 136 0.50 -20.88 -26.83
C SER A 136 -0.06 -20.82 -28.27
N ARG A 137 0.48 -19.99 -29.16
CA ARG A 137 -0.02 -19.85 -30.55
C ARG A 137 0.72 -20.69 -31.61
N ASN A 138 1.62 -21.57 -31.20
CA ASN A 138 2.36 -22.42 -32.14
C ASN A 138 2.23 -23.91 -31.75
N GLU A 139 1.02 -24.46 -31.69
CA GLU A 139 0.77 -25.88 -31.82
C GLU A 139 -0.48 -26.10 -32.68
#